data_0b6caad0ddaf2a800ef25c9c24ca388e
#
_entry.id   0b6caad0ddaf2a800ef25c9c24ca388e
#
_cell.length_a   1.000
_cell.length_b   1.000
_cell.length_c   1.000
_cell.angle_alpha   90.00
_cell.angle_beta   90.00
_cell.angle_gamma   90.00
#
_symmetry.space_group_name_H-M   'P 1'
#
loop_
_entity.id
_entity.type
_entity.pdbx_description
1 polymer ?
#
loop_
_entity_poly.entity_id
_entity_poly.type
_entity_poly.pdbx_seq_one_letter_code
_entity_poly.pdbx_strand_id
1 'polypeptide(L)'
;MQVFKCEYELPQGNINHNVHVDWDDKGNLHFSEHDLGEGVKQFWGTDEYEYFMMIHQKDVAKFILCCFWKGFTFEERFTVTDLRKLCDENAIKYHTNNWL
;
A
#
# COMPACT_ATOMS: atom_id res chain seq x y z
N MET A 1 1.60 -1.13 11.97
CA MET A 1 2.39 0.13 12.02
C MET A 1 2.02 1.00 10.82
N GLN A 2 1.66 2.22 11.07
CA GLN A 2 1.38 3.16 9.99
C GLN A 2 2.68 3.69 9.42
N VAL A 3 2.87 3.54 8.10
CA VAL A 3 4.10 3.96 7.41
C VAL A 3 3.89 5.19 6.54
N PHE A 4 2.65 5.51 6.22
CA PHE A 4 2.34 6.70 5.43
C PHE A 4 0.91 7.17 5.70
N LYS A 5 0.72 8.49 5.77
CA LYS A 5 -0.59 9.10 5.89
C LYS A 5 -0.57 10.44 5.20
N CYS A 6 -1.60 10.72 4.42
CA CYS A 6 -1.82 12.06 3.88
C CYS A 6 -3.30 12.30 3.69
N GLU A 7 -3.64 13.57 3.57
CA GLU A 7 -4.96 14.00 3.17
C GLU A 7 -4.81 14.88 1.95
N TYR A 8 -5.69 14.72 0.99
CA TYR A 8 -5.72 15.63 -0.14
C TYR A 8 -7.15 15.96 -0.53
N GLU A 9 -7.32 17.14 -1.08
CA GLU A 9 -8.61 17.66 -1.45
C GLU A 9 -8.84 17.50 -2.95
N LEU A 10 -10.02 17.00 -3.31
CA LEU A 10 -10.51 16.93 -4.67
C LEU A 10 -11.77 17.80 -4.77
N PRO A 11 -12.15 18.23 -5.98
CA PRO A 11 -13.38 19.00 -6.15
C PRO A 11 -14.62 18.29 -5.59
N GLN A 12 -14.60 16.95 -5.57
CA GLN A 12 -15.74 16.12 -5.12
C GLN A 12 -15.65 15.72 -3.65
N GLY A 13 -14.58 16.06 -2.95
CA GLY A 13 -14.41 15.75 -1.55
C GLY A 13 -12.99 15.37 -1.19
N ASN A 14 -12.72 15.24 0.10
CA ASN A 14 -11.39 14.90 0.61
C ASN A 14 -11.13 13.40 0.58
N ILE A 15 -9.87 13.02 0.46
CA ILE A 15 -9.43 11.65 0.64
C ILE A 15 -8.41 11.62 1.78
N ASN A 16 -8.66 10.74 2.75
CA ASN A 16 -7.73 10.42 3.83
C ASN A 16 -7.08 9.09 3.47
N HIS A 17 -5.80 9.15 3.13
CA HIS A 17 -5.03 8.02 2.59
C HIS A 17 -4.04 7.52 3.64
N ASN A 18 -4.10 6.23 3.96
CA ASN A 18 -3.26 5.61 4.98
C ASN A 18 -2.64 4.32 4.45
N VAL A 19 -1.38 4.08 4.78
CA VAL A 19 -0.68 2.83 4.48
C VAL A 19 -0.08 2.28 5.77
N HIS A 20 -0.34 0.99 6.04
CA HIS A 20 0.16 0.28 7.20
C HIS A 20 0.98 -0.93 6.78
N VAL A 21 1.92 -1.33 7.63
CA VAL A 21 2.68 -2.55 7.46
C VAL A 21 2.75 -3.30 8.78
N ASP A 22 2.52 -4.61 8.73
CA ASP A 22 2.59 -5.48 9.89
C ASP A 22 3.11 -6.85 9.51
N TRP A 23 3.72 -7.53 10.49
CA TRP A 23 4.10 -8.92 10.36
C TRP A 23 2.97 -9.81 10.85
N ASP A 24 2.80 -10.98 10.24
CA ASP A 24 1.99 -12.01 10.85
C ASP A 24 2.87 -12.93 11.71
N ASP A 25 2.25 -13.90 12.36
CA ASP A 25 2.96 -14.84 13.25
C ASP A 25 3.89 -15.81 12.51
N LYS A 26 3.79 -15.86 11.20
CA LYS A 26 4.64 -16.71 10.35
C LYS A 26 5.78 -15.93 9.69
N GLY A 27 5.86 -14.62 9.95
CA GLY A 27 6.88 -13.78 9.35
C GLY A 27 6.56 -13.28 7.96
N ASN A 28 5.34 -13.43 7.48
CA ASN A 28 4.89 -12.80 6.26
C ASN A 28 4.67 -11.32 6.50
N LEU A 29 4.94 -10.50 5.49
CA LEU A 29 4.80 -9.06 5.57
C LEU A 29 3.50 -8.64 4.89
N HIS A 30 2.65 -7.91 5.62
CA HIS A 30 1.35 -7.47 5.16
C HIS A 30 1.31 -5.95 5.06
N PHE A 31 0.98 -5.46 3.88
CA PHE A 31 0.70 -4.05 3.65
C PHE A 31 -0.81 -3.85 3.49
N SER A 32 -1.32 -2.78 4.05
CA SER A 32 -2.70 -2.37 3.82
C SER A 32 -2.76 -0.89 3.50
N GLU A 33 -3.57 -0.56 2.51
CA GLU A 33 -3.89 0.80 2.14
C GLU A 33 -5.36 1.02 2.43
N HIS A 34 -5.68 2.11 3.12
CA HIS A 34 -7.05 2.42 3.49
C HIS A 34 -7.35 3.88 3.16
N ASP A 35 -8.25 4.08 2.24
CA ASP A 35 -8.66 5.39 1.77
C ASP A 35 -10.09 5.67 2.20
N LEU A 36 -10.30 6.81 2.82
CA LEU A 36 -11.59 7.23 3.34
C LEU A 36 -11.96 8.61 2.83
N GLY A 37 -13.25 8.86 2.69
CA GLY A 37 -13.78 10.18 2.42
C GLY A 37 -14.64 10.25 1.16
N GLU A 38 -15.29 11.40 0.98
CA GLU A 38 -16.19 11.63 -0.16
C GLU A 38 -15.47 11.54 -1.50
N GLY A 39 -14.18 11.91 -1.55
CA GLY A 39 -13.38 11.80 -2.76
C GLY A 39 -13.18 10.36 -3.25
N VAL A 40 -13.30 9.37 -2.35
CA VAL A 40 -13.17 7.96 -2.70
C VAL A 40 -14.37 7.49 -3.54
N LYS A 41 -15.56 8.02 -3.28
CA LYS A 41 -16.77 7.67 -4.02
C LYS A 41 -16.63 7.88 -5.52
N GLN A 42 -15.89 8.88 -5.92
CA GLN A 42 -15.67 9.22 -7.32
C GLN A 42 -15.00 8.09 -8.09
N PHE A 43 -14.08 7.36 -7.42
CA PHE A 43 -13.29 6.31 -8.06
C PHE A 43 -13.86 4.91 -7.85
N TRP A 44 -14.50 4.68 -6.69
CA TRP A 44 -14.86 3.33 -6.24
C TRP A 44 -16.35 3.15 -5.96
N GLY A 45 -17.14 4.21 -6.00
CA GLY A 45 -18.58 4.16 -5.74
C GLY A 45 -18.94 4.08 -4.26
N THR A 46 -17.97 3.98 -3.36
CA THR A 46 -18.16 4.02 -1.92
C THR A 46 -17.18 5.01 -1.30
N ASP A 47 -17.44 5.43 -0.05
CA ASP A 47 -16.57 6.36 0.66
C ASP A 47 -15.40 5.69 1.39
N GLU A 48 -15.19 4.40 1.14
CA GLU A 48 -14.12 3.62 1.77
C GLU A 48 -13.55 2.63 0.77
N TYR A 49 -12.23 2.51 0.74
CA TYR A 49 -11.52 1.56 -0.10
C TYR A 49 -10.36 0.96 0.69
N GLU A 50 -10.19 -0.35 0.61
CA GLU A 50 -9.06 -1.05 1.20
C GLU A 50 -8.35 -1.91 0.15
N TYR A 51 -7.02 -1.90 0.20
CA TYR A 51 -6.16 -2.68 -0.68
C TYR A 51 -5.11 -3.37 0.16
N PHE A 52 -4.93 -4.67 -0.05
CA PHE A 52 -4.02 -5.49 0.74
C PHE A 52 -2.99 -6.14 -0.15
N MET A 53 -1.76 -6.25 0.36
CA MET A 53 -0.66 -6.93 -0.31
C MET A 53 0.11 -7.72 0.72
N MET A 54 0.48 -8.96 0.39
CA MET A 54 1.25 -9.82 1.29
C MET A 54 2.47 -10.35 0.55
N ILE A 55 3.62 -10.32 1.23
CA ILE A 55 4.86 -10.90 0.77
C ILE A 55 5.21 -12.07 1.68
N HIS A 56 5.41 -13.25 1.08
CA HIS A 56 5.73 -14.47 1.82
C HIS A 56 7.07 -14.33 2.55
N GLN A 57 7.17 -14.91 3.74
CA GLN A 57 8.35 -14.82 4.60
C GLN A 57 9.66 -15.11 3.88
N LYS A 58 9.66 -16.05 2.93
CA LYS A 58 10.87 -16.43 2.19
C LYS A 58 11.40 -15.32 1.27
N ASP A 59 10.55 -14.37 0.89
CA ASP A 59 10.90 -13.29 -0.03
C ASP A 59 11.06 -11.94 0.66
N VAL A 60 10.81 -11.88 1.98
CA VAL A 60 10.82 -10.60 2.71
C VAL A 60 12.20 -9.96 2.72
N ALA A 61 13.26 -10.73 2.96
CA ALA A 61 14.63 -10.19 2.99
C ALA A 61 14.99 -9.57 1.63
N LYS A 62 14.67 -10.26 0.54
CA LYS A 62 14.89 -9.74 -0.81
C LYS A 62 14.11 -8.47 -1.06
N PHE A 63 12.85 -8.44 -0.64
CA PHE A 63 12.00 -7.26 -0.76
C PHE A 63 12.62 -6.05 -0.04
N ILE A 64 13.08 -6.25 1.20
CA ILE A 64 13.69 -5.18 1.98
C ILE A 64 14.96 -4.65 1.29
N LEU A 65 15.81 -5.55 0.77
CA LEU A 65 17.01 -5.15 0.03
C LEU A 65 16.65 -4.34 -1.22
N CYS A 66 15.61 -4.73 -1.93
CA CYS A 66 15.12 -3.98 -3.09
C CYS A 66 14.62 -2.58 -2.70
N CYS A 67 13.95 -2.46 -1.56
CA CYS A 67 13.52 -1.17 -1.04
C CYS A 67 14.72 -0.26 -0.75
N PHE A 68 15.77 -0.78 -0.11
CA PHE A 68 16.99 -0.01 0.11
C PHE A 68 17.65 0.40 -1.18
N TRP A 69 17.73 -0.52 -2.13
CA TRP A 69 18.32 -0.26 -3.44
C TRP A 69 17.57 0.84 -4.19
N LYS A 70 16.24 0.78 -4.17
CA LYS A 70 15.38 1.74 -4.85
C LYS A 70 15.47 3.12 -4.21
N GLY A 71 15.71 3.18 -2.89
CA GLY A 71 15.75 4.45 -2.17
C GLY A 71 14.40 5.16 -2.22
N PHE A 72 13.36 4.51 -1.74
CA PHE A 72 12.03 5.13 -1.71
C PHE A 72 12.06 6.43 -0.95
N THR A 73 11.65 7.49 -1.62
CA THR A 73 11.26 8.72 -0.97
C THR A 73 9.74 8.72 -0.88
N PHE A 74 9.22 9.04 0.30
CA PHE A 74 7.78 9.15 0.47
C PHE A 74 7.32 10.44 -0.17
N GLU A 75 6.75 10.33 -1.34
CA GLU A 75 6.15 11.44 -2.03
C GLU A 75 4.70 11.60 -1.59
N GLU A 76 4.05 12.61 -2.13
CA GLU A 76 2.71 13.03 -1.74
C GLU A 76 1.67 11.91 -1.81
N ARG A 77 1.88 10.93 -2.68
CA ARG A 77 0.90 9.87 -2.93
C ARG A 77 1.52 8.48 -2.95
N PHE A 78 2.34 8.19 -1.95
CA PHE A 78 2.87 6.83 -1.82
C PHE A 78 1.74 5.84 -1.63
N THR A 79 1.70 4.77 -2.43
CA THR A 79 0.65 3.76 -2.41
C THR A 79 1.23 2.36 -2.38
N VAL A 80 0.39 1.37 -2.03
CA VAL A 80 0.77 -0.04 -2.11
C VAL A 80 1.07 -0.44 -3.56
N THR A 81 0.45 0.21 -4.54
CA THR A 81 0.78 -0.03 -5.95
C THR A 81 2.24 0.26 -6.26
N ASP A 82 2.87 1.24 -5.61
CA ASP A 82 4.29 1.52 -5.79
C ASP A 82 5.14 0.35 -5.31
N LEU A 83 4.78 -0.27 -4.20
CA LEU A 83 5.45 -1.46 -3.68
C LEU A 83 5.25 -2.66 -4.60
N ARG A 84 4.05 -2.81 -5.15
CA ARG A 84 3.76 -3.87 -6.11
C ARG A 84 4.63 -3.75 -7.36
N LYS A 85 4.79 -2.53 -7.88
CA LYS A 85 5.66 -2.28 -9.02
C LYS A 85 7.10 -2.65 -8.71
N LEU A 86 7.58 -2.36 -7.51
CA LEU A 86 8.91 -2.77 -7.08
C LEU A 86 9.05 -4.29 -7.12
N CYS A 87 8.05 -5.01 -6.63
CA CYS A 87 8.06 -6.47 -6.64
C CYS A 87 8.09 -7.01 -8.07
N ASP A 88 7.28 -6.43 -8.98
CA ASP A 88 7.23 -6.86 -10.37
C ASP A 88 8.57 -6.64 -11.07
N GLU A 89 9.24 -5.53 -10.81
CA GLU A 89 10.55 -5.21 -11.38
C GLU A 89 11.66 -6.15 -10.90
N ASN A 90 11.49 -6.77 -9.74
CA ASN A 90 12.53 -7.58 -9.10
C ASN A 90 12.14 -9.05 -8.95
N ALA A 91 11.11 -9.51 -9.66
CA ALA A 91 10.64 -10.89 -9.64
C ALA A 91 10.32 -11.40 -8.22
N ILE A 92 9.73 -10.56 -7.40
CA ILE A 92 9.27 -10.92 -6.06
C ILE A 92 7.79 -11.25 -6.15
N LYS A 93 7.41 -12.44 -5.69
CA LYS A 93 6.00 -12.85 -5.66
C LYS A 93 5.28 -12.19 -4.49
N TYR A 94 4.01 -11.86 -4.73
CA TYR A 94 3.15 -11.26 -3.71
C TYR A 94 1.71 -11.69 -3.95
N HIS A 95 0.88 -11.51 -2.94
CA HIS A 95 -0.55 -11.73 -3.04
C HIS A 95 -1.27 -10.42 -2.78
N THR A 96 -2.28 -10.13 -3.57
CA THR A 96 -3.08 -8.92 -3.41
C THR A 96 -4.54 -9.27 -3.23
N ASN A 97 -5.24 -8.39 -2.53
CA ASN A 97 -6.67 -8.45 -2.37
C ASN A 97 -7.18 -7.03 -2.20
N ASN A 98 -8.38 -6.77 -2.66
CA ASN A 98 -9.00 -5.46 -2.45
C ASN A 98 -10.41 -5.65 -1.92
N TRP A 99 -10.86 -4.66 -1.18
CA TRP A 99 -12.17 -4.65 -0.59
C TRP A 99 -12.81 -3.27 -0.76
N LEU A 100 -14.02 -3.28 -1.29
CA LEU A 100 -14.81 -2.07 -1.57
C LEU A 100 -16.07 -2.06 -0.72
#